data_fad0e9c4eac1739ed97080fcad45ceee
#
_entry.id   fad0e9c4eac1739ed97080fcad45ceee
#
_cell.length_a   1.000
_cell.length_b   1.000
_cell.length_c   1.000
_cell.angle_alpha   90.00
_cell.angle_beta   90.00
_cell.angle_gamma   90.00
#
_symmetry.space_group_name_H-M   'P 1'
#
loop_
_entity.id
_entity.type
_entity.pdbx_description
1 polymer ?
#
loop_
_entity_poly.entity_id
_entity_poly.type
_entity_poly.pdbx_seq_one_letter_code
_entity_poly.pdbx_strand_id
1 'polypeptide(L)'
;YYLITVRCGKRVDLKEFQRRHGTRRLSFASPEELLRLLDLTPGSVTPLGLLNDRDHAVRFCLDRDFDGGRIGVHPNDNTATVWLSVRALLALLRDRGTEIELVEI
;
A
#
# COMPACT_ATOMS: atom_id res chain seq x y z
N TYR A 1 -6.04 6.67 -6.94
CA TYR A 1 -6.13 5.84 -5.73
C TYR A 1 -4.76 5.67 -5.10
N TYR A 2 -4.73 5.56 -3.78
CA TYR A 2 -3.49 5.40 -2.99
C TYR A 2 -3.62 4.22 -2.06
N LEU A 3 -2.60 3.37 -2.01
CA LEU A 3 -2.41 2.39 -0.95
C LEU A 3 -1.30 2.91 -0.04
N ILE A 4 -1.65 3.25 1.19
CA ILE A 4 -0.73 3.84 2.15
C ILE A 4 -0.42 2.81 3.22
N THR A 5 0.86 2.44 3.35
CA THR A 5 1.32 1.45 4.31
C THR A 5 2.21 2.11 5.35
N VAL A 6 1.85 1.93 6.62
CA VAL A 6 2.54 2.50 7.77
C VAL A 6 2.93 1.41 8.76
N ARG A 7 3.89 1.72 9.64
CA ARG A 7 4.25 0.81 10.72
C ARG A 7 3.10 0.63 11.71
N CYS A 8 3.03 -0.54 12.31
CA CYS A 8 2.09 -0.83 13.37
C CYS A 8 2.18 0.23 14.48
N GLY A 9 1.05 0.74 14.92
CA GLY A 9 0.98 1.79 15.94
C GLY A 9 0.94 3.22 15.40
N LYS A 10 1.29 3.43 14.14
CA LYS A 10 1.13 4.74 13.50
C LYS A 10 -0.27 4.88 12.92
N ARG A 11 -0.75 6.10 12.87
CA ARG A 11 -2.01 6.46 12.21
C ARG A 11 -1.75 7.43 11.08
N VAL A 12 -2.47 7.27 9.99
CA VAL A 12 -2.43 8.20 8.86
C VAL A 12 -3.50 9.26 9.08
N ASP A 13 -3.06 10.52 9.15
CA ASP A 13 -3.96 11.66 9.09
C ASP A 13 -4.16 12.02 7.62
N LEU A 14 -5.32 11.71 7.07
CA LEU A 14 -5.60 11.93 5.66
C LEU A 14 -5.55 13.40 5.26
N LYS A 15 -5.96 14.30 6.14
CA LYS A 15 -5.90 15.75 5.88
C LYS A 15 -4.46 16.23 5.77
N GLU A 16 -3.60 15.77 6.69
CA GLU A 16 -2.18 16.08 6.68
C GLU A 16 -1.49 15.50 5.44
N PHE A 17 -1.84 14.28 5.08
CA PHE A 17 -1.33 13.64 3.87
C PHE A 17 -1.72 14.42 2.62
N GLN A 18 -2.97 14.84 2.52
CA GLN A 18 -3.46 15.68 1.42
C GLN A 18 -2.64 16.97 1.31
N ARG A 19 -2.42 17.63 2.42
CA ARG A 19 -1.67 18.88 2.48
C ARG A 19 -0.22 18.70 2.05
N ARG A 20 0.45 17.66 2.55
CA ARG A 20 1.88 17.40 2.26
C ARG A 20 2.11 16.98 0.82
N HIS A 21 1.21 16.23 0.24
CA HIS A 21 1.40 15.64 -1.10
C HIS A 21 0.57 16.31 -2.18
N GLY A 22 -0.18 17.35 -1.85
CA GLY A 22 -0.97 18.11 -2.83
C GLY A 22 -2.04 17.28 -3.53
N THR A 23 -2.59 16.27 -2.86
CA THR A 23 -3.63 15.42 -3.43
C THR A 23 -5.00 16.09 -3.31
N ARG A 24 -5.98 15.56 -4.07
CA ARG A 24 -7.38 15.87 -3.87
C ARG A 24 -7.85 15.31 -2.53
N ARG A 25 -9.06 15.68 -2.11
CA ARG A 25 -9.66 15.16 -0.89
C ARG A 25 -9.64 13.64 -0.89
N LEU A 26 -9.07 13.05 0.16
CA LEU A 26 -8.97 11.61 0.33
C LEU A 26 -10.08 11.09 1.24
N SER A 27 -10.58 9.92 0.92
CA SER A 27 -11.50 9.16 1.76
C SER A 27 -11.13 7.67 1.65
N PHE A 28 -11.62 6.87 2.58
CA PHE A 28 -11.40 5.42 2.51
C PHE A 28 -12.16 4.83 1.33
N ALA A 29 -11.52 3.91 0.61
CA ALA A 29 -12.16 3.18 -0.47
C ALA A 29 -13.30 2.30 0.06
N SER A 30 -14.36 2.19 -0.72
CA SER A 30 -15.44 1.25 -0.41
C SER A 30 -14.98 -0.20 -0.60
N PRO A 31 -15.65 -1.19 0.03
CA PRO A 31 -15.36 -2.60 -0.23
C PRO A 31 -15.42 -2.96 -1.71
N GLU A 32 -16.34 -2.37 -2.47
CA GLU A 32 -16.48 -2.62 -3.91
C GLU A 32 -15.30 -2.08 -4.70
N GLU A 33 -14.81 -0.89 -4.36
CA GLU A 33 -13.62 -0.31 -4.99
C GLU A 33 -12.39 -1.15 -4.69
N LEU A 34 -12.24 -1.62 -3.46
CA LEU A 34 -11.13 -2.44 -3.04
C LEU A 34 -11.10 -3.77 -3.81
N LEU A 35 -12.25 -4.41 -3.94
CA LEU A 35 -12.37 -5.64 -4.71
C LEU A 35 -12.07 -5.42 -6.20
N ARG A 36 -12.59 -4.35 -6.77
CA ARG A 36 -12.40 -4.01 -8.17
C ARG A 36 -10.95 -3.70 -8.51
N LEU A 37 -10.27 -2.95 -7.65
CA LEU A 37 -8.91 -2.48 -7.91
C LEU A 37 -7.85 -3.51 -7.56
N LEU A 38 -7.97 -4.17 -6.43
CA LEU A 38 -6.92 -5.01 -5.86
C LEU A 38 -7.32 -6.46 -5.64
N ASP A 39 -8.58 -6.80 -5.92
CA ASP A 39 -9.14 -8.14 -5.65
C ASP A 39 -9.00 -8.54 -4.18
N LEU A 40 -9.22 -7.58 -3.29
CA LEU A 40 -9.09 -7.75 -1.85
C LEU A 40 -10.38 -7.36 -1.13
N THR A 41 -10.55 -7.88 0.08
CA THR A 41 -11.64 -7.51 0.98
C THR A 41 -11.10 -6.72 2.16
N PRO A 42 -11.95 -5.89 2.83
CA PRO A 42 -11.54 -5.23 4.08
C PRO A 42 -11.02 -6.23 5.10
N GLY A 43 -9.94 -5.90 5.79
CA GLY A 43 -9.29 -6.80 6.74
C GLY A 43 -8.25 -7.73 6.14
N SER A 44 -8.19 -7.86 4.82
CA SER A 44 -7.20 -8.68 4.10
C SER A 44 -6.31 -7.85 3.19
N VAL A 45 -6.24 -6.53 3.40
CA VAL A 45 -5.46 -5.63 2.55
C VAL A 45 -3.97 -5.86 2.72
N THR A 46 -3.28 -5.99 1.60
CA THR A 46 -1.84 -6.27 1.56
C THR A 46 -1.21 -5.56 0.37
N PRO A 47 0.05 -5.10 0.48
CA PRO A 47 0.77 -4.54 -0.67
C PRO A 47 0.87 -5.49 -1.85
N LEU A 48 0.84 -6.80 -1.62
CA LEU A 48 0.86 -7.79 -2.69
C LEU A 48 -0.40 -7.75 -3.56
N GLY A 49 -1.49 -7.17 -3.09
CA GLY A 49 -2.68 -6.91 -3.89
C GLY A 49 -2.44 -6.00 -5.08
N LEU A 50 -1.37 -5.18 -5.03
CA LEU A 50 -0.98 -4.34 -6.17
C LEU A 50 -0.61 -5.15 -7.42
N LEU A 51 -0.29 -6.42 -7.27
CA LEU A 51 -0.06 -7.32 -8.40
C LEU A 51 -1.35 -7.55 -9.23
N ASN A 52 -2.50 -7.29 -8.65
CA ASN A 52 -3.81 -7.40 -9.30
C ASN A 52 -4.25 -6.09 -9.96
N ASP A 53 -3.52 -4.99 -9.74
CA ASP A 53 -3.82 -3.67 -10.30
C ASP A 53 -3.30 -3.56 -11.73
N ARG A 54 -4.03 -4.13 -12.67
CA ARG A 54 -3.63 -4.21 -14.09
C ARG A 54 -3.54 -2.86 -14.77
N ASP A 55 -4.38 -1.93 -14.36
CA ASP A 55 -4.47 -0.60 -14.97
C ASP A 55 -3.52 0.43 -14.32
N HIS A 56 -2.75 0.00 -13.32
CA HIS A 56 -1.87 0.87 -12.53
C HIS A 56 -2.62 2.09 -11.96
N ALA A 57 -3.84 1.85 -11.50
CA ALA A 57 -4.72 2.88 -10.96
C ALA A 57 -4.35 3.26 -9.52
N VAL A 58 -3.58 2.43 -8.82
CA VAL A 58 -3.23 2.61 -7.42
C VAL A 58 -1.76 2.95 -7.28
N ARG A 59 -1.47 4.07 -6.58
CA ARG A 59 -0.12 4.45 -6.21
C ARG A 59 0.20 3.89 -4.83
N PHE A 60 1.37 3.29 -4.67
CA PHE A 60 1.83 2.75 -3.40
C PHE A 60 2.66 3.78 -2.65
N CYS A 61 2.18 4.18 -1.47
CA CYS A 61 2.90 5.08 -0.57
C CYS A 61 3.36 4.29 0.65
N LEU A 62 4.66 4.12 0.79
CA LEU A 62 5.27 3.38 1.89
C LEU A 62 5.91 4.35 2.87
N ASP A 63 5.61 4.16 4.15
CA ASP A 63 6.26 4.93 5.23
C ASP A 63 7.78 4.73 5.17
N ARG A 64 8.52 5.83 5.20
CA ARG A 64 9.99 5.81 5.17
C ARG A 64 10.62 5.00 6.31
N ASP A 65 9.90 4.82 7.41
CA ASP A 65 10.39 4.00 8.51
C ASP A 65 10.65 2.54 8.12
N PHE A 66 10.07 2.09 7.00
CA PHE A 66 10.35 0.76 6.45
C PHE A 66 11.60 0.71 5.58
N ASP A 67 12.16 1.86 5.20
CA ASP A 67 13.30 1.90 4.27
C ASP A 67 14.50 1.14 4.82
N GLY A 68 15.04 0.23 4.02
CA GLY A 68 16.18 -0.62 4.42
C GLY A 68 15.84 -1.75 5.40
N GLY A 69 14.58 -1.91 5.78
CA GLY A 69 14.13 -2.91 6.75
C GLY A 69 13.40 -4.10 6.14
N ARG A 70 12.57 -4.71 6.97
CA ARG A 70 11.71 -5.84 6.60
C ARG A 70 10.26 -5.47 6.85
N ILE A 71 9.38 -6.10 6.10
CA ILE A 71 7.92 -5.91 6.24
C ILE A 71 7.23 -7.27 6.26
N GLY A 72 6.27 -7.43 7.17
CA GLY A 72 5.37 -8.58 7.18
C GLY A 72 4.14 -8.28 6.33
N VAL A 73 3.87 -9.12 5.35
CA VAL A 73 2.73 -8.98 4.47
C VAL A 73 1.94 -10.27 4.38
N HIS A 74 0.65 -10.15 4.10
CA HIS A 74 -0.19 -11.30 3.80
C HIS A 74 -0.16 -11.57 2.30
N PRO A 75 0.09 -12.82 1.86
CA PRO A 75 0.14 -13.15 0.43
C PRO A 75 -1.28 -13.35 -0.13
N ASN A 76 -2.11 -12.29 -0.10
CA ASN A 76 -3.52 -12.29 -0.50
C ASN A 76 -4.40 -13.27 0.31
N ASP A 77 -3.90 -13.71 1.45
CA ASP A 77 -4.58 -14.59 2.40
C ASP A 77 -4.19 -14.13 3.80
N ASN A 78 -5.17 -13.76 4.61
CA ASN A 78 -4.93 -13.24 5.95
C ASN A 78 -4.61 -14.31 7.00
N THR A 79 -4.50 -15.58 6.61
CA THR A 79 -4.15 -16.67 7.51
C THR A 79 -2.64 -16.84 7.70
N ALA A 80 -1.83 -16.18 6.87
CA ALA A 80 -0.40 -16.30 6.90
C ALA A 80 0.28 -14.93 6.81
N THR A 81 1.49 -14.82 7.36
CA THR A 81 2.34 -13.63 7.21
C THR A 81 3.67 -14.05 6.60
N VAL A 82 4.05 -13.37 5.53
CA VAL A 82 5.36 -13.56 4.89
C VAL A 82 6.22 -12.34 5.19
N TRP A 83 7.44 -12.57 5.67
CA TRP A 83 8.39 -11.50 5.93
C TRP A 83 9.30 -11.32 4.72
N LEU A 84 9.31 -10.09 4.20
CA LEU A 84 10.13 -9.73 3.04
C LEU A 84 11.06 -8.57 3.42
N SER A 85 12.22 -8.49 2.75
CA SER A 85 12.93 -7.22 2.78
C SER A 85 12.10 -6.18 2.02
N VAL A 86 12.10 -4.96 2.51
CA VAL A 86 11.40 -3.86 1.82
C VAL A 86 11.97 -3.67 0.42
N ARG A 87 13.30 -3.81 0.28
CA ARG A 87 13.95 -3.74 -1.02
C ARG A 87 13.38 -4.76 -2.02
N ALA A 88 13.17 -6.01 -1.58
CA ALA A 88 12.62 -7.05 -2.45
C ALA A 88 11.17 -6.74 -2.84
N LEU A 89 10.35 -6.28 -1.88
CA LEU A 89 8.97 -5.90 -2.15
C LEU A 89 8.91 -4.76 -3.18
N LEU A 90 9.70 -3.71 -3.00
CA LEU A 90 9.72 -2.58 -3.92
C LEU A 90 10.20 -2.99 -5.32
N ALA A 91 11.20 -3.85 -5.41
CA ALA A 91 11.69 -4.36 -6.68
C ALA A 91 10.60 -5.13 -7.43
N LEU A 92 9.86 -6.00 -6.73
CA LEU A 92 8.76 -6.76 -7.30
C LEU A 92 7.66 -5.84 -7.84
N LEU A 93 7.26 -4.84 -7.07
CA LEU A 93 6.19 -3.93 -7.47
C LEU A 93 6.62 -3.02 -8.63
N ARG A 94 7.86 -2.55 -8.62
CA ARG A 94 8.41 -1.75 -9.73
C ARG A 94 8.48 -2.55 -11.03
N ASP A 95 8.85 -3.81 -10.94
CA ASP A 95 8.88 -4.70 -12.10
C ASP A 95 7.50 -4.86 -12.73
N ARG A 96 6.45 -4.75 -11.94
CA ARG A 96 5.06 -4.79 -12.40
C ARG A 96 4.53 -3.43 -12.86
N GLY A 97 5.31 -2.38 -12.77
CA GLY A 97 4.91 -1.04 -13.19
C GLY A 97 4.17 -0.22 -12.15
N THR A 98 4.16 -0.65 -10.90
CA THR A 98 3.52 0.08 -9.80
C THR A 98 4.29 1.37 -9.51
N GLU A 99 3.59 2.50 -9.41
CA GLU A 99 4.18 3.74 -8.94
C GLU A 99 4.36 3.68 -7.43
N ILE A 100 5.58 3.96 -6.97
CA ILE A 100 5.96 3.83 -5.56
C ILE A 100 6.54 5.16 -5.08
N GLU A 101 6.13 5.57 -3.89
CA GLU A 101 6.66 6.73 -3.22
C GLU A 101 6.95 6.40 -1.75
N LEU A 102 8.15 6.69 -1.29
CA LEU A 102 8.50 6.64 0.13
C LEU A 102 8.10 7.97 0.75
N VAL A 103 7.28 7.93 1.79
CA VAL A 103 6.70 9.11 2.39
C VAL A 103 6.95 9.14 3.89
N GLU A 104 7.03 10.33 4.43
CA GLU A 104 7.08 10.56 5.87
C GLU A 104 5.66 10.71 6.41
N ILE A 105 5.31 9.89 7.38
CA ILE A 105 3.96 9.86 7.96
C ILE A 105 4.00 10.16 9.45
#